data_5a7ed63a7e36ab60f715ec3412a812a6
#
_entry.id   5a7ed63a7e36ab60f715ec3412a812a6
#
_cell.length_a   1.000
_cell.length_b   1.000
_cell.length_c   1.000
_cell.angle_alpha   90.00
_cell.angle_beta   90.00
_cell.angle_gamma   90.00
#
_symmetry.space_group_name_H-M   'P 1'
#
loop_
_entity.id
_entity.type
_entity.pdbx_description
1 polymer ?
#
loop_
_entity_poly.entity_id
_entity_poly.type
_entity_poly.pdbx_seq_one_letter_code
_entity_poly.pdbx_strand_id
1 'polypeptide(L)'
;ALVLHQVNLAFLLQGFPEELVWRGWLFRSLGGTRRAGAISVIAFTLLHIISNGGQENWMERILYLAMPFGFAVAAVVVARVSGSTWAAVGVHGGSHMGSLVLLAMRTDEGHPVAWVLGGALWLVVAGVVRLLARYRMLPCSTERAISL
;
A
#
# COMPACT_ATOMS: atom_id res chain seq x y z
N ALA A 1 20.20 0.62 16.88
CA ALA A 1 19.54 1.94 16.81
C ALA A 1 18.84 2.15 15.46
N LEU A 2 19.53 2.00 14.31
CA LEU A 2 18.96 2.27 12.97
C LEU A 2 17.74 1.40 12.63
N VAL A 3 17.81 0.08 12.85
CA VAL A 3 16.69 -0.83 12.56
C VAL A 3 15.45 -0.48 13.38
N LEU A 4 15.62 -0.19 14.68
CA LEU A 4 14.51 0.20 15.54
C LEU A 4 13.89 1.53 15.09
N HIS A 5 14.71 2.48 14.67
CA HIS A 5 14.24 3.75 14.09
C HIS A 5 13.40 3.51 12.83
N GLN A 6 13.89 2.67 11.90
CA GLN A 6 13.15 2.33 10.68
C GLN A 6 11.84 1.58 10.95
N VAL A 7 11.81 0.66 11.91
CA VAL A 7 10.58 -0.02 12.32
C VAL A 7 9.55 1.00 12.82
N ASN A 8 9.98 1.96 13.66
CA ASN A 8 9.08 3.01 14.13
C ASN A 8 8.57 3.89 12.99
N LEU A 9 9.43 4.33 12.07
CA LEU A 9 9.02 5.09 10.88
C LEU A 9 8.03 4.28 10.03
N ALA A 10 8.40 3.04 9.69
CA ALA A 10 7.63 2.20 8.78
C ALA A 10 6.23 1.85 9.32
N PHE A 11 6.13 1.52 10.60
CA PHE A 11 4.88 1.04 11.18
C PHE A 11 4.12 2.10 11.97
N LEU A 12 4.79 2.86 12.87
CA LEU A 12 4.09 3.78 13.77
C LEU A 12 3.82 5.14 13.15
N LEU A 13 4.73 5.66 12.32
CA LEU A 13 4.59 7.00 11.76
C LEU A 13 3.98 7.02 10.36
N GLN A 14 4.08 5.93 9.59
CA GLN A 14 3.52 5.84 8.24
C GLN A 14 2.50 4.71 8.11
N GLY A 15 2.91 3.46 8.25
CA GLY A 15 2.05 2.31 7.95
C GLY A 15 0.74 2.30 8.75
N PHE A 16 0.79 2.47 10.05
CA PHE A 16 -0.41 2.45 10.90
C PHE A 16 -1.31 3.67 10.67
N PRO A 17 -0.84 4.94 10.82
CA PRO A 17 -1.74 6.09 10.70
C PRO A 17 -2.32 6.22 9.29
N GLU A 18 -1.53 5.99 8.24
CA GLU A 18 -2.02 6.10 6.88
C GLU A 18 -3.04 5.00 6.56
N GLU A 19 -2.77 3.74 6.90
CA GLU A 19 -3.74 2.68 6.64
C GLU A 19 -5.00 2.81 7.49
N LEU A 20 -4.89 3.35 8.71
CA LEU A 20 -6.06 3.64 9.53
C LEU A 20 -6.97 4.68 8.86
N VAL A 21 -6.40 5.72 8.28
CA VAL A 21 -7.16 6.75 7.55
C VAL A 21 -7.74 6.19 6.24
N TRP A 22 -6.90 5.58 5.40
CA TRP A 22 -7.28 5.23 4.03
C TRP A 22 -8.09 3.93 3.93
N ARG A 23 -7.72 2.88 4.69
CA ARG A 23 -8.38 1.56 4.64
C ARG A 23 -9.23 1.29 5.86
N GLY A 24 -8.89 1.86 7.00
CA GLY A 24 -9.67 1.78 8.22
C GLY A 24 -10.91 2.67 8.16
N TRP A 25 -10.72 3.96 7.93
CA TRP A 25 -11.81 4.94 7.95
C TRP A 25 -12.41 5.17 6.57
N LEU A 26 -11.70 5.77 5.61
CA LEU A 26 -12.29 6.21 4.32
C LEU A 26 -12.91 5.04 3.55
N PHE A 27 -12.15 3.97 3.32
CA PHE A 27 -12.63 2.82 2.58
C PHE A 27 -13.85 2.16 3.24
N ARG A 28 -13.82 2.00 4.58
CA ARG A 28 -14.91 1.35 5.32
C ARG A 28 -16.14 2.24 5.45
N SER A 29 -16.00 3.54 5.74
CA SER A 29 -17.13 4.46 5.83
C SER A 29 -17.88 4.63 4.51
N LEU A 30 -17.20 4.40 3.37
CA LEU A 30 -17.81 4.32 2.04
C LEU A 30 -18.36 2.91 1.70
N GLY A 31 -18.49 2.03 2.70
CA GLY A 31 -19.10 0.72 2.56
C GLY A 31 -18.19 -0.38 2.01
N GLY A 32 -16.87 -0.20 1.95
CA GLY A 32 -15.90 -1.24 1.54
C GLY A 32 -16.08 -1.76 0.11
N THR A 33 -16.83 -1.05 -0.73
CA THR A 33 -17.18 -1.44 -2.10
C THR A 33 -16.00 -1.27 -3.06
N ARG A 34 -16.15 -1.73 -4.32
CA ARG A 34 -15.15 -1.45 -5.37
C ARG A 34 -14.99 0.05 -5.62
N ARG A 35 -16.10 0.82 -5.56
CA ARG A 35 -16.07 2.29 -5.71
C ARG A 35 -15.33 2.94 -4.54
N ALA A 36 -15.59 2.51 -3.33
CA ALA A 36 -14.86 2.97 -2.14
C ALA A 36 -13.36 2.71 -2.26
N GLY A 37 -12.98 1.52 -2.75
CA GLY A 37 -11.59 1.20 -3.03
C GLY A 37 -10.95 2.11 -4.06
N ALA A 38 -11.64 2.39 -5.17
CA ALA A 38 -11.15 3.32 -6.19
C ALA A 38 -10.95 4.74 -5.63
N ILE A 39 -11.91 5.24 -4.85
CA ILE A 39 -11.81 6.54 -4.19
C ILE A 39 -10.59 6.58 -3.25
N SER A 40 -10.42 5.55 -2.40
CA SER A 40 -9.27 5.46 -1.49
C SER A 40 -7.94 5.42 -2.24
N VAL A 41 -7.85 4.67 -3.34
CA VAL A 41 -6.63 4.60 -4.18
C VAL A 41 -6.32 5.96 -4.80
N ILE A 42 -7.31 6.59 -5.45
CA ILE A 42 -7.12 7.88 -6.12
C ILE A 42 -6.72 8.96 -5.12
N ALA A 43 -7.43 9.08 -4.00
CA ALA A 43 -7.15 10.09 -2.98
C ALA A 43 -5.75 9.89 -2.36
N PHE A 44 -5.38 8.66 -2.02
CA PHE A 44 -4.04 8.33 -1.54
C PHE A 44 -2.96 8.71 -2.56
N THR A 45 -3.14 8.33 -3.82
CA THR A 45 -2.18 8.62 -4.89
C THR A 45 -2.02 10.12 -5.13
N LEU A 46 -3.13 10.86 -5.18
CA LEU A 46 -3.10 12.30 -5.41
C LEU A 46 -2.43 13.06 -4.26
N LEU A 47 -2.58 12.60 -3.02
CA LEU A 47 -1.86 13.21 -1.90
C LEU A 47 -0.34 13.09 -2.06
N HIS A 48 0.14 12.03 -2.72
CA HIS A 48 1.57 11.83 -2.96
C HIS A 48 2.17 12.76 -4.02
N ILE A 49 1.36 13.58 -4.70
CA ILE A 49 1.89 14.61 -5.62
C ILE A 49 2.73 15.66 -4.90
N ILE A 50 2.43 15.89 -3.60
CA ILE A 50 3.18 16.82 -2.75
C ILE A 50 4.28 16.13 -1.93
N SER A 51 4.39 14.80 -2.01
CA SER A 51 5.45 14.06 -1.31
C SER A 51 6.80 14.27 -1.99
N ASN A 52 7.86 14.22 -1.19
CA ASN A 52 9.23 14.29 -1.68
C ASN A 52 9.87 12.90 -1.67
N GLY A 53 10.04 12.32 -2.85
CA GLY A 53 10.71 11.02 -3.08
C GLY A 53 11.91 11.15 -4.04
N GLY A 54 12.52 12.34 -4.14
CA GLY A 54 13.68 12.57 -4.99
C GLY A 54 13.34 13.15 -6.39
N GLN A 55 12.08 13.51 -6.65
CA GLN A 55 11.67 14.06 -7.95
C GLN A 55 12.26 15.46 -8.16
N GLU A 56 12.95 15.68 -9.26
CA GLU A 56 13.57 16.94 -9.63
C GLU A 56 12.68 17.85 -10.49
N ASN A 57 11.71 17.24 -11.21
CA ASN A 57 10.83 17.96 -12.15
C ASN A 57 9.41 17.39 -12.18
N TRP A 58 8.50 18.05 -12.89
CA TRP A 58 7.09 17.63 -12.96
C TRP A 58 6.87 16.28 -13.64
N MET A 59 7.68 15.94 -14.63
CA MET A 59 7.57 14.64 -15.29
C MET A 59 7.90 13.51 -14.32
N GLU A 60 8.98 13.65 -13.57
CA GLU A 60 9.36 12.69 -12.55
C GLU A 60 8.32 12.62 -11.43
N ARG A 61 7.71 13.74 -11.05
CA ARG A 61 6.62 13.76 -10.07
C ARG A 61 5.40 12.96 -10.54
N ILE A 62 5.09 13.02 -11.82
CA ILE A 62 4.02 12.19 -12.42
C ILE A 62 4.43 10.70 -12.43
N LEU A 63 5.66 10.38 -12.83
CA LEU A 63 6.17 9.01 -12.84
C LEU A 63 6.24 8.41 -11.43
N TYR A 64 6.60 9.22 -10.44
CA TYR A 64 6.61 8.82 -9.05
C TYR A 64 5.24 8.31 -8.58
N LEU A 65 4.14 8.89 -9.04
CA LEU A 65 2.79 8.47 -8.64
C LEU A 65 2.47 7.00 -9.00
N ALA A 66 3.23 6.39 -9.91
CA ALA A 66 3.07 4.98 -10.23
C ALA A 66 3.29 4.09 -9.00
N MET A 67 4.27 4.45 -8.15
CA MET A 67 4.60 3.69 -6.94
C MET A 67 3.47 3.73 -5.90
N PRO A 68 3.02 4.90 -5.39
CA PRO A 68 1.93 4.96 -4.43
C PRO A 68 0.59 4.48 -5.03
N PHE A 69 0.37 4.60 -6.33
CA PHE A 69 -0.81 4.05 -7.00
C PHE A 69 -0.85 2.52 -6.92
N GLY A 70 0.21 1.86 -7.40
CA GLY A 70 0.30 0.40 -7.37
C GLY A 70 0.20 -0.14 -5.95
N PHE A 71 0.92 0.48 -5.02
CA PHE A 71 0.85 0.17 -3.60
C PHE A 71 -0.58 0.33 -3.04
N ALA A 72 -1.25 1.45 -3.32
CA ALA A 72 -2.61 1.71 -2.83
C ALA A 72 -3.62 0.67 -3.31
N VAL A 73 -3.47 0.21 -4.58
CA VAL A 73 -4.29 -0.90 -5.11
C VAL A 73 -4.04 -2.17 -4.33
N ALA A 74 -2.78 -2.53 -4.07
CA ALA A 74 -2.43 -3.73 -3.30
C ALA A 74 -2.98 -3.66 -1.87
N ALA A 75 -2.82 -2.54 -1.18
CA ALA A 75 -3.31 -2.34 0.18
C ALA A 75 -4.84 -2.45 0.27
N VAL A 76 -5.59 -1.87 -0.68
CA VAL A 76 -7.06 -2.02 -0.76
C VAL A 76 -7.45 -3.48 -1.01
N VAL A 77 -6.76 -4.17 -1.93
CA VAL A 77 -7.05 -5.59 -2.21
C VAL A 77 -6.80 -6.44 -0.98
N VAL A 78 -5.67 -6.25 -0.31
CA VAL A 78 -5.30 -6.99 0.92
C VAL A 78 -6.31 -6.70 2.03
N ALA A 79 -6.63 -5.43 2.30
CA ALA A 79 -7.62 -5.06 3.32
C ALA A 79 -9.00 -5.69 3.03
N ARG A 80 -9.40 -5.73 1.76
CA ARG A 80 -10.69 -6.29 1.35
C ARG A 80 -10.72 -7.81 1.44
N VAL A 81 -9.66 -8.49 1.01
CA VAL A 81 -9.57 -9.96 1.02
C VAL A 81 -9.46 -10.49 2.45
N SER A 82 -8.65 -9.84 3.28
CA SER A 82 -8.45 -10.25 4.68
C SER A 82 -9.55 -9.77 5.63
N GLY A 83 -10.37 -8.79 5.21
CA GLY A 83 -11.31 -8.10 6.10
C GLY A 83 -10.64 -7.24 7.18
N SER A 84 -9.32 -7.04 7.09
CA SER A 84 -8.50 -6.44 8.16
C SER A 84 -7.69 -5.25 7.67
N THR A 85 -7.82 -4.10 8.35
CA THR A 85 -6.93 -2.95 8.16
C THR A 85 -5.50 -3.27 8.60
N TRP A 86 -5.33 -4.14 9.62
CA TRP A 86 -4.01 -4.56 10.09
C TRP A 86 -3.19 -5.29 9.02
N ALA A 87 -3.85 -6.03 8.13
CA ALA A 87 -3.16 -6.65 6.99
C ALA A 87 -2.60 -5.60 6.03
N ALA A 88 -3.32 -4.50 5.80
CA ALA A 88 -2.81 -3.37 5.01
C ALA A 88 -1.66 -2.65 5.74
N VAL A 89 -1.76 -2.45 7.06
CA VAL A 89 -0.65 -1.92 7.90
C VAL A 89 0.61 -2.79 7.75
N GLY A 90 0.46 -4.11 7.80
CA GLY A 90 1.56 -5.05 7.61
C GLY A 90 2.22 -4.93 6.23
N VAL A 91 1.41 -4.79 5.18
CA VAL A 91 1.91 -4.57 3.80
C VAL A 91 2.64 -3.22 3.71
N HIS A 92 2.08 -2.16 4.31
CA HIS A 92 2.67 -0.83 4.27
C HIS A 92 4.01 -0.76 5.03
N GLY A 93 4.01 -1.16 6.29
CA GLY A 93 5.24 -1.20 7.07
C GLY A 93 6.29 -2.14 6.46
N GLY A 94 5.84 -3.29 5.92
CA GLY A 94 6.69 -4.24 5.21
C GLY A 94 7.32 -3.66 3.95
N SER A 95 6.61 -2.81 3.20
CA SER A 95 7.17 -2.13 2.01
C SER A 95 8.31 -1.20 2.39
N HIS A 96 8.16 -0.41 3.46
CA HIS A 96 9.23 0.45 3.96
C HIS A 96 10.43 -0.33 4.50
N MET A 97 10.19 -1.49 5.11
CA MET A 97 11.28 -2.38 5.53
C MET A 97 11.99 -3.00 4.30
N GLY A 98 11.24 -3.29 3.23
CA GLY A 98 11.80 -3.73 1.95
C GLY A 98 12.71 -2.68 1.33
N SER A 99 12.32 -1.41 1.34
CA SER A 99 13.16 -0.29 0.88
C SER A 99 14.47 -0.20 1.64
N LEU A 100 14.47 -0.47 2.95
CA LEU A 100 15.72 -0.53 3.71
C LEU A 100 16.69 -1.61 3.18
N VAL A 101 16.16 -2.78 2.80
CA VAL A 101 16.98 -3.86 2.20
C VAL A 101 17.53 -3.42 0.84
N LEU A 102 16.68 -2.81 -0.01
CA LEU A 102 17.09 -2.31 -1.32
C LEU A 102 18.18 -1.23 -1.18
N LEU A 103 18.02 -0.31 -0.23
CA LEU A 103 19.04 0.70 0.08
C LEU A 103 20.37 0.05 0.52
N ALA A 104 20.33 -0.99 1.36
CA ALA A 104 21.51 -1.75 1.75
C ALA A 104 22.19 -2.43 0.55
N MET A 105 21.42 -2.81 -0.48
CA MET A 105 21.93 -3.35 -1.74
C MET A 105 22.42 -2.25 -2.71
N ARG A 106 22.41 -0.98 -2.29
CA ARG A 106 22.79 0.20 -3.10
C ARG A 106 21.98 0.37 -4.39
N THR A 107 20.70 0.00 -4.36
CA THR A 107 19.79 0.29 -5.45
C THR A 107 19.35 1.76 -5.38
N ASP A 108 19.26 2.40 -6.54
CA ASP A 108 18.75 3.77 -6.64
C ASP A 108 17.21 3.76 -6.66
N GLU A 109 16.60 3.90 -5.48
CA GLU A 109 15.14 3.97 -5.35
C GLU A 109 14.57 5.33 -5.80
N GLY A 110 15.40 6.36 -5.93
CA GLY A 110 15.01 7.68 -6.41
C GLY A 110 14.91 7.77 -7.94
N HIS A 111 15.32 6.74 -8.66
CA HIS A 111 15.28 6.76 -10.12
C HIS A 111 13.85 6.52 -10.65
N PRO A 112 13.38 7.28 -11.67
CA PRO A 112 12.03 7.16 -12.22
C PRO A 112 11.62 5.74 -12.64
N VAL A 113 12.56 4.96 -13.17
CA VAL A 113 12.33 3.56 -13.53
C VAL A 113 11.99 2.71 -12.31
N ALA A 114 12.62 2.94 -11.15
CA ALA A 114 12.33 2.22 -9.92
C ALA A 114 10.89 2.49 -9.42
N TRP A 115 10.40 3.72 -9.56
CA TRP A 115 9.02 4.06 -9.19
C TRP A 115 7.99 3.34 -10.06
N VAL A 116 8.23 3.30 -11.37
CA VAL A 116 7.32 2.64 -12.32
C VAL A 116 7.34 1.12 -12.12
N LEU A 117 8.53 0.52 -12.01
CA LEU A 117 8.67 -0.92 -11.77
C LEU A 117 8.12 -1.33 -10.41
N GLY A 118 8.36 -0.54 -9.36
CA GLY A 118 7.80 -0.76 -8.03
C GLY A 118 6.27 -0.71 -8.03
N GLY A 119 5.69 0.28 -8.70
CA GLY A 119 4.25 0.37 -8.90
C GLY A 119 3.67 -0.84 -9.64
N ALA A 120 4.32 -1.25 -10.74
CA ALA A 120 3.93 -2.43 -11.49
C ALA A 120 4.01 -3.72 -10.66
N LEU A 121 5.07 -3.87 -9.86
CA LEU A 121 5.22 -5.01 -8.93
C LEU A 121 4.07 -5.06 -7.92
N TRP A 122 3.67 -3.94 -7.34
CA TRP A 122 2.54 -3.88 -6.42
C TRP A 122 1.21 -4.26 -7.10
N LEU A 123 1.00 -3.90 -8.37
CA LEU A 123 -0.17 -4.34 -9.13
C LEU A 123 -0.15 -5.86 -9.36
N VAL A 124 1.01 -6.45 -9.62
CA VAL A 124 1.17 -7.92 -9.69
C VAL A 124 0.82 -8.56 -8.35
N VAL A 125 1.34 -8.02 -7.23
CA VAL A 125 1.00 -8.49 -5.88
C VAL A 125 -0.51 -8.45 -5.64
N ALA A 126 -1.17 -7.34 -5.99
CA ALA A 126 -2.62 -7.22 -5.89
C ALA A 126 -3.37 -8.28 -6.71
N GLY A 127 -2.89 -8.53 -7.93
CA GLY A 127 -3.44 -9.57 -8.82
C GLY A 127 -3.30 -10.96 -8.21
N VAL A 128 -2.12 -11.30 -7.72
CA VAL A 128 -1.84 -12.60 -7.08
C VAL A 128 -2.70 -12.80 -5.83
N VAL A 129 -2.76 -11.82 -4.93
CA VAL A 129 -3.58 -11.89 -3.72
C VAL A 129 -5.06 -12.12 -4.08
N ARG A 130 -5.57 -11.39 -5.07
CA ARG A 130 -6.94 -11.56 -5.54
C ARG A 130 -7.20 -12.93 -6.16
N LEU A 131 -6.22 -13.45 -6.92
CA LEU A 131 -6.31 -14.78 -7.53
C LEU A 131 -6.35 -15.87 -6.47
N LEU A 132 -5.41 -15.83 -5.51
CA LEU A 132 -5.38 -16.79 -4.40
C LEU A 132 -6.67 -16.77 -3.56
N ALA A 133 -7.23 -15.58 -3.33
CA ALA A 133 -8.51 -15.45 -2.64
C ALA A 133 -9.67 -16.11 -3.41
N ARG A 134 -9.69 -16.02 -4.75
CA ARG A 134 -10.70 -16.69 -5.59
C ARG A 134 -10.60 -18.20 -5.51
N TYR A 135 -9.40 -18.75 -5.43
CA TYR A 135 -9.18 -20.20 -5.30
C TYR A 135 -9.29 -20.69 -3.85
N ARG A 136 -9.79 -19.86 -2.91
CA ARG A 136 -9.94 -20.20 -1.49
C ARG A 136 -8.63 -20.66 -0.80
N MET A 137 -7.50 -20.25 -1.33
CA MET A 137 -6.20 -20.54 -0.74
C MET A 137 -5.89 -19.61 0.45
N LEU A 138 -6.66 -18.52 0.59
CA LEU A 138 -6.62 -17.64 1.76
C LEU A 138 -7.94 -17.79 2.54
N PRO A 139 -7.91 -17.87 3.87
CA PRO A 139 -9.12 -17.94 4.67
C PRO A 139 -9.96 -16.68 4.43
N CYS A 140 -11.13 -16.83 3.83
CA CYS A 140 -12.09 -15.75 3.66
C CYS A 140 -12.76 -15.51 5.02
N SER A 141 -12.54 -14.36 5.62
CA SER A 141 -13.13 -13.97 6.90
C SER A 141 -14.63 -13.58 6.81
N THR A 142 -15.37 -14.14 5.86
CA THR A 142 -16.79 -13.82 5.66
C THR A 142 -17.74 -14.47 6.69
N GLU A 143 -17.26 -15.35 7.55
CA GLU A 143 -18.14 -15.99 8.54
C GLU A 143 -18.30 -15.26 9.88
N ARG A 144 -17.62 -14.13 10.12
CA ARG A 144 -17.72 -13.40 11.40
C ARG A 144 -18.60 -12.14 11.38
N ALA A 145 -19.37 -11.92 10.36
CA ALA A 145 -20.27 -10.76 10.27
C ALA A 145 -21.75 -11.07 10.63
N ILE A 146 -22.06 -12.27 11.12
CA ILE A 146 -23.45 -12.69 11.41
C ILE A 146 -23.63 -13.10 12.90
N SER A 147 -22.79 -12.62 13.79
CA SER A 147 -23.05 -12.80 15.23
C SER A 147 -22.63 -11.56 16.02
N LEU A 148 -23.42 -10.49 15.92
CA LEU A 148 -23.70 -9.50 16.96
C LEU A 148 -24.94 -8.70 16.56
#